data_d2ebe052a93408a2d99a35c45191e20d
#
_entry.id   d2ebe052a93408a2d99a35c45191e20d
#
_cell.length_a   1.000
_cell.length_b   1.000
_cell.length_c   1.000
_cell.angle_alpha   90.00
_cell.angle_beta   90.00
_cell.angle_gamma   90.00
#
_symmetry.space_group_name_H-M   'P 1'
#
loop_
_entity.id
_entity.type
_entity.pdbx_description
1 polymer ?
#
loop_
_entity_poly.entity_id
_entity_poly.type
_entity_poly.pdbx_seq_one_letter_code
_entity_poly.pdbx_strand_id
1 'polypeptide(L)'
;MITFPWSKKVGPIVSTGNIHLVFAATINDGVTRDDVNELISEASDLTKMEKGCLAYEWHLSEDGKTLHAYERYADSEAAVVHLTETLSKISEKVMKLVTPTGMTIYGDASNDLREAGKGLGAVHFERIGGFVH
;
A
#
# COMPACT_ATOMS: atom_id res chain seq x y z
N MET A 1 -20.71 -8.38 -19.43
CA MET A 1 -19.62 -9.08 -18.70
C MET A 1 -18.75 -9.85 -19.68
N ILE A 2 -17.45 -9.64 -19.62
CA ILE A 2 -16.52 -10.43 -20.43
C ILE A 2 -16.27 -11.75 -19.72
N THR A 3 -16.54 -12.85 -20.41
CA THR A 3 -16.28 -14.19 -19.88
C THR A 3 -15.04 -14.76 -20.57
N PHE A 4 -13.99 -15.02 -19.80
CA PHE A 4 -12.78 -15.66 -20.31
C PHE A 4 -12.94 -17.19 -20.29
N PRO A 5 -12.46 -17.93 -21.31
CA PRO A 5 -12.60 -19.39 -21.35
C PRO A 5 -12.04 -20.10 -20.12
N TRP A 6 -10.99 -19.58 -19.52
CA TRP A 6 -10.36 -20.16 -18.32
C TRP A 6 -11.11 -19.87 -17.03
N SER A 7 -11.96 -18.85 -16.96
CA SER A 7 -12.66 -18.44 -15.74
C SER A 7 -13.62 -19.51 -15.21
N LYS A 8 -14.16 -20.34 -16.11
CA LYS A 8 -15.10 -21.40 -15.74
C LYS A 8 -14.43 -22.59 -15.05
N LYS A 9 -13.11 -22.71 -15.17
CA LYS A 9 -12.33 -23.84 -14.66
C LYS A 9 -11.51 -23.48 -13.43
N VAL A 10 -11.55 -22.23 -13.02
CA VAL A 10 -10.86 -21.80 -11.81
C VAL A 10 -11.66 -22.33 -10.63
N GLY A 11 -11.00 -23.13 -9.80
CA GLY A 11 -11.60 -23.62 -8.56
C GLY A 11 -11.90 -22.48 -7.58
N PRO A 12 -12.35 -22.80 -6.37
CA PRO A 12 -12.66 -21.78 -5.38
C PRO A 12 -11.42 -20.89 -5.19
N ILE A 13 -11.64 -19.56 -5.21
CA ILE A 13 -10.58 -18.61 -4.94
C ILE A 13 -10.19 -18.77 -3.48
N VAL A 14 -8.94 -19.15 -3.24
CA VAL A 14 -8.41 -19.20 -1.89
C VAL A 14 -7.97 -17.80 -1.52
N SER A 15 -8.82 -17.10 -0.79
CA SER A 15 -8.48 -15.81 -0.22
C SER A 15 -7.68 -16.02 1.05
N THR A 16 -6.52 -15.38 1.18
CA THR A 16 -5.77 -15.35 2.43
C THR A 16 -6.34 -14.33 3.41
N GLY A 17 -7.28 -13.49 2.95
CA GLY A 17 -7.74 -12.31 3.69
C GLY A 17 -6.76 -11.16 3.66
N ASN A 18 -5.55 -11.39 3.13
CA ASN A 18 -4.52 -10.35 3.09
C ASN A 18 -4.90 -9.22 2.14
N ILE A 19 -4.51 -8.02 2.53
CA ILE A 19 -4.58 -6.82 1.72
C ILE A 19 -3.16 -6.43 1.34
N HIS A 20 -2.94 -6.14 0.06
CA HIS A 20 -1.68 -5.60 -0.44
C HIS A 20 -1.93 -4.17 -0.89
N LEU A 21 -0.99 -3.29 -0.60
CA LEU A 21 -1.11 -1.89 -0.94
C LEU A 21 0.19 -1.42 -1.59
N VAL A 22 0.08 -0.67 -2.67
CA VAL A 22 1.24 0.01 -3.27
C VAL A 22 0.96 1.50 -3.28
N PHE A 23 1.80 2.23 -2.57
CA PHE A 23 1.83 3.69 -2.58
C PHE A 23 2.92 4.16 -3.53
N ALA A 24 2.58 5.07 -4.43
CA ALA A 24 3.52 5.64 -5.39
C ALA A 24 3.62 7.14 -5.22
N ALA A 25 4.83 7.67 -5.31
CA ALA A 25 5.08 9.10 -5.17
C ALA A 25 6.33 9.52 -5.93
N THR A 26 6.38 10.79 -6.34
CA THR A 26 7.61 11.39 -6.86
C THR A 26 8.31 12.15 -5.74
N ILE A 27 9.62 12.12 -5.75
CA ILE A 27 10.45 12.88 -4.80
C ILE A 27 10.45 14.34 -5.21
N ASN A 28 10.17 15.25 -4.27
CA ASN A 28 10.14 16.68 -4.54
C ASN A 28 11.53 17.22 -4.85
N ASP A 29 11.59 18.28 -5.65
CA ASP A 29 12.84 18.93 -6.01
C ASP A 29 13.58 19.39 -4.73
N GLY A 30 14.90 19.22 -4.73
CA GLY A 30 15.76 19.63 -3.63
C GLY A 30 15.83 18.64 -2.46
N VAL A 31 15.02 17.60 -2.46
CA VAL A 31 15.05 16.54 -1.43
C VAL A 31 16.23 15.62 -1.71
N THR A 32 17.04 15.38 -0.69
CA THR A 32 18.22 14.52 -0.82
C THR A 32 17.90 13.06 -0.55
N ARG A 33 18.80 12.18 -0.96
CA ARG A 33 18.70 10.75 -0.61
C ARG A 33 18.68 10.53 0.89
N ASP A 34 19.46 11.31 1.64
CA ASP A 34 19.50 11.21 3.10
C ASP A 34 18.16 11.61 3.72
N ASP A 35 17.50 12.64 3.19
CA ASP A 35 16.16 13.04 3.62
C ASP A 35 15.16 11.89 3.43
N VAL A 36 15.22 11.23 2.29
CA VAL A 36 14.35 10.09 1.97
C VAL A 36 14.64 8.92 2.91
N ASN A 37 15.90 8.60 3.14
CA ASN A 37 16.29 7.51 4.03
C ASN A 37 15.81 7.75 5.47
N GLU A 38 15.89 8.99 5.95
CA GLU A 38 15.39 9.37 7.27
C GLU A 38 13.88 9.19 7.37
N LEU A 39 13.14 9.63 6.36
CA LEU A 39 11.69 9.44 6.29
C LEU A 39 11.31 7.96 6.33
N ILE A 40 11.98 7.14 5.52
CA ILE A 40 11.71 5.71 5.45
C ILE A 40 12.02 5.03 6.79
N SER A 41 13.09 5.41 7.44
CA SER A 41 13.46 4.88 8.76
C SER A 41 12.38 5.17 9.80
N GLU A 42 11.91 6.41 9.84
CA GLU A 42 10.85 6.82 10.79
C GLU A 42 9.52 6.13 10.48
N ALA A 43 9.13 6.09 9.20
CA ALA A 43 7.91 5.40 8.78
C ALA A 43 7.96 3.91 9.10
N SER A 44 9.12 3.27 8.91
CA SER A 44 9.30 1.86 9.20
C SER A 44 9.22 1.57 10.69
N ASP A 45 9.82 2.42 11.53
CA ASP A 45 9.76 2.26 12.98
C ASP A 45 8.33 2.36 13.51
N LEU A 46 7.56 3.31 12.99
CA LEU A 46 6.14 3.43 13.33
C LEU A 46 5.34 2.22 12.87
N THR A 47 5.57 1.77 11.64
CA THR A 47 4.81 0.67 11.04
C THR A 47 5.13 -0.68 11.69
N LYS A 48 6.35 -0.88 12.17
CA LYS A 48 6.73 -2.07 12.93
C LYS A 48 5.89 -2.29 14.18
N MET A 49 5.32 -1.23 14.75
CA MET A 49 4.46 -1.33 15.92
C MET A 49 3.09 -1.93 15.59
N GLU A 50 2.73 -2.00 14.31
CA GLU A 50 1.46 -2.56 13.86
C GLU A 50 1.57 -4.08 13.74
N LYS A 51 0.85 -4.80 14.59
CA LYS A 51 0.85 -6.28 14.58
C LYS A 51 0.30 -6.89 13.30
N GLY A 52 -0.60 -6.19 12.64
CA GLY A 52 -1.24 -6.66 11.41
C GLY A 52 -0.49 -6.32 10.13
N CYS A 53 0.60 -5.56 10.20
CA CYS A 53 1.42 -5.29 9.03
C CYS A 53 2.42 -6.43 8.84
N LEU A 54 2.31 -7.13 7.72
CA LEU A 54 3.12 -8.32 7.44
C LEU A 54 4.36 -8.04 6.61
N ALA A 55 4.32 -6.98 5.81
CA ALA A 55 5.46 -6.53 5.01
C ALA A 55 5.34 -5.03 4.77
N TYR A 56 6.48 -4.36 4.77
CA TYR A 56 6.55 -2.92 4.55
C TYR A 56 7.89 -2.61 3.92
N GLU A 57 7.89 -2.40 2.61
CA GLU A 57 9.12 -2.24 1.82
C GLU A 57 9.04 -0.99 0.97
N TRP A 58 10.12 -0.23 0.96
CA TRP A 58 10.24 0.94 0.12
C TRP A 58 11.24 0.69 -1.01
N HIS A 59 10.88 1.11 -2.20
CA HIS A 59 11.67 0.92 -3.41
C HIS A 59 11.86 2.26 -4.13
N LEU A 60 13.08 2.51 -4.55
CA LEU A 60 13.45 3.71 -5.28
C LEU A 60 13.72 3.34 -6.74
N SER A 61 13.16 4.11 -7.67
CA SER A 61 13.44 3.93 -9.10
C SER A 61 14.93 4.17 -9.40
N GLU A 62 15.41 3.59 -10.49
CA GLU A 62 16.83 3.70 -10.88
C GLU A 62 17.27 5.15 -11.09
N ASP A 63 16.37 6.00 -11.60
CA ASP A 63 16.67 7.43 -11.78
C ASP A 63 16.61 8.25 -10.48
N GLY A 64 16.22 7.61 -9.35
CA GLY A 64 16.16 8.26 -8.06
C GLY A 64 14.99 9.21 -7.85
N LYS A 65 13.99 9.20 -8.72
CA LYS A 65 12.90 10.20 -8.71
C LYS A 65 11.57 9.69 -8.20
N THR A 66 11.36 8.38 -8.21
CA THR A 66 10.07 7.77 -7.86
C THR A 66 10.24 6.77 -6.72
N LEU A 67 9.33 6.85 -5.73
CA LEU A 67 9.26 5.92 -4.62
C LEU A 67 8.00 5.08 -4.73
N HIS A 68 8.14 3.79 -4.44
CA HIS A 68 7.02 2.89 -4.20
C HIS A 68 7.17 2.29 -2.81
N ALA A 69 6.09 2.29 -2.03
CA ALA A 69 6.00 1.52 -0.81
C ALA A 69 5.10 0.32 -1.09
N TYR A 70 5.64 -0.87 -0.93
CA TYR A 70 4.87 -2.10 -0.97
C TYR A 70 4.54 -2.53 0.46
N GLU A 71 3.25 -2.76 0.71
CA GLU A 71 2.75 -3.04 2.05
C GLU A 71 1.80 -4.23 2.01
N ARG A 72 1.87 -5.07 3.02
CA ARG A 72 0.98 -6.22 3.15
C ARG A 72 0.39 -6.25 4.55
N TYR A 73 -0.91 -6.41 4.62
CA TYR A 73 -1.67 -6.44 5.87
C TYR A 73 -2.41 -7.75 6.01
N ALA A 74 -2.57 -8.23 7.26
CA ALA A 74 -3.27 -9.46 7.56
C ALA A 74 -4.73 -9.43 7.07
N ASP A 75 -5.37 -8.27 7.15
CA ASP A 75 -6.76 -8.05 6.76
C ASP A 75 -7.03 -6.56 6.50
N SER A 76 -8.28 -6.24 6.15
CA SER A 76 -8.70 -4.86 5.92
C SER A 76 -8.58 -3.99 7.15
N GLU A 77 -8.88 -4.52 8.34
CA GLU A 77 -8.82 -3.78 9.59
C GLU A 77 -7.39 -3.29 9.87
N ALA A 78 -6.41 -4.17 9.68
CA ALA A 78 -5.00 -3.82 9.83
C ALA A 78 -4.58 -2.71 8.86
N ALA A 79 -5.05 -2.77 7.61
CA ALA A 79 -4.78 -1.72 6.61
C ALA A 79 -5.44 -0.39 7.02
N VAL A 80 -6.65 -0.41 7.56
CA VAL A 80 -7.34 0.79 8.07
C VAL A 80 -6.52 1.44 9.18
N VAL A 81 -6.00 0.65 10.12
CA VAL A 81 -5.14 1.17 11.21
C VAL A 81 -3.95 1.93 10.63
N HIS A 82 -3.28 1.37 9.62
CA HIS A 82 -2.14 2.05 8.99
C HIS A 82 -2.55 3.36 8.33
N LEU A 83 -3.61 3.34 7.53
CA LEU A 83 -4.04 4.52 6.76
C LEU A 83 -4.61 5.63 7.63
N THR A 84 -5.14 5.32 8.81
CA THR A 84 -5.76 6.30 9.70
C THR A 84 -4.85 6.69 10.86
N GLU A 85 -4.35 5.74 11.62
CA GLU A 85 -3.58 6.02 12.84
C GLU A 85 -2.10 6.26 12.56
N THR A 86 -1.43 5.34 11.87
CA THR A 86 0.01 5.45 11.63
C THR A 86 0.32 6.58 10.66
N LEU A 87 -0.41 6.65 9.55
CA LEU A 87 -0.20 7.69 8.55
C LEU A 87 -0.42 9.09 9.12
N SER A 88 -1.36 9.27 10.04
CA SER A 88 -1.61 10.57 10.69
C SER A 88 -0.38 11.11 11.43
N LYS A 89 0.49 10.22 11.91
CA LYS A 89 1.70 10.61 12.65
C LYS A 89 2.84 11.05 11.75
N ILE A 90 2.83 10.70 10.47
CA ILE A 90 3.95 10.94 9.56
C ILE A 90 3.55 11.69 8.29
N SER A 91 2.26 11.84 8.01
CA SER A 91 1.77 12.42 6.74
C SER A 91 2.35 13.79 6.43
N GLU A 92 2.53 14.64 7.41
CA GLU A 92 3.10 15.97 7.22
C GLU A 92 4.53 15.90 6.66
N LYS A 93 5.36 15.03 7.23
CA LYS A 93 6.72 14.79 6.73
C LYS A 93 6.72 14.19 5.33
N VAL A 94 5.85 13.21 5.10
CA VAL A 94 5.71 12.59 3.79
C VAL A 94 5.41 13.65 2.74
N MET A 95 4.42 14.51 2.99
CA MET A 95 4.00 15.54 2.04
C MET A 95 5.03 16.63 1.80
N LYS A 96 5.96 16.83 2.72
CA LYS A 96 7.09 17.76 2.50
C LYS A 96 8.13 17.20 1.54
N LEU A 97 8.32 15.90 1.54
CA LEU A 97 9.42 15.25 0.82
C LEU A 97 8.98 14.64 -0.50
N VAL A 98 7.71 14.23 -0.63
CA VAL A 98 7.22 13.56 -1.81
C VAL A 98 5.85 14.11 -2.23
N THR A 99 5.53 13.90 -3.51
CA THR A 99 4.20 14.18 -4.06
C THR A 99 3.56 12.84 -4.43
N PRO A 100 2.49 12.44 -3.72
CA PRO A 100 1.79 11.19 -4.05
C PRO A 100 1.25 11.20 -5.48
N THR A 101 1.43 10.09 -6.18
CA THR A 101 0.95 9.91 -7.56
C THR A 101 -0.08 8.80 -7.67
N GLY A 102 -0.17 7.92 -6.70
CA GLY A 102 -1.16 6.86 -6.70
C GLY A 102 -1.13 5.97 -5.47
N MET A 103 -2.23 5.30 -5.26
CA MET A 103 -2.37 4.25 -4.25
C MET A 103 -3.22 3.15 -4.84
N THR A 104 -2.70 1.93 -4.84
CA THR A 104 -3.40 0.76 -5.35
C THR A 104 -3.59 -0.24 -4.21
N ILE A 105 -4.81 -0.74 -4.07
CA ILE A 105 -5.17 -1.71 -3.03
C ILE A 105 -5.63 -2.99 -3.71
N TYR A 106 -5.00 -4.11 -3.34
CA TYR A 106 -5.31 -5.44 -3.87
C TYR A 106 -5.92 -6.31 -2.80
N GLY A 107 -7.00 -6.99 -3.13
CA GLY A 107 -7.69 -7.94 -2.25
C GLY A 107 -9.12 -7.52 -1.96
N ASP A 108 -9.78 -8.28 -1.07
CA ASP A 108 -11.18 -8.06 -0.72
C ASP A 108 -11.30 -6.97 0.35
N ALA A 109 -11.22 -5.72 -0.09
CA ALA A 109 -11.28 -4.57 0.80
C ALA A 109 -12.67 -4.42 1.44
N SER A 110 -12.70 -4.25 2.76
CA SER A 110 -13.91 -3.92 3.50
C SER A 110 -14.44 -2.53 3.12
N ASN A 111 -15.68 -2.23 3.49
CA ASN A 111 -16.22 -0.89 3.31
C ASN A 111 -15.41 0.17 4.07
N ASP A 112 -14.94 -0.15 5.26
CA ASP A 112 -14.11 0.75 6.06
C ASP A 112 -12.76 1.04 5.38
N LEU A 113 -12.14 0.03 4.80
CA LEU A 113 -10.89 0.24 4.04
C LEU A 113 -11.12 1.07 2.79
N ARG A 114 -12.22 0.83 2.07
CA ARG A 114 -12.58 1.63 0.90
C ARG A 114 -12.79 3.09 1.28
N GLU A 115 -13.46 3.33 2.40
CA GLU A 115 -13.68 4.69 2.91
C GLU A 115 -12.37 5.35 3.32
N ALA A 116 -11.48 4.63 4.03
CA ALA A 116 -10.17 5.14 4.42
C ALA A 116 -9.29 5.49 3.21
N GLY A 117 -9.34 4.68 2.15
CA GLY A 117 -8.55 4.90 0.93
C GLY A 117 -9.11 5.98 0.01
N LYS A 118 -10.39 6.31 0.14
CA LYS A 118 -11.08 7.23 -0.76
C LYS A 118 -10.45 8.63 -0.77
N GLY A 119 -10.14 9.16 0.40
CA GLY A 119 -9.47 10.45 0.54
C GLY A 119 -8.03 10.47 0.02
N LEU A 120 -7.44 9.30 -0.21
CA LEU A 120 -6.08 9.13 -0.71
C LEU A 120 -6.03 8.79 -2.20
N GLY A 121 -7.19 8.78 -2.87
CA GLY A 121 -7.27 8.45 -4.29
C GLY A 121 -7.02 6.98 -4.59
N ALA A 122 -7.30 6.08 -3.65
CA ALA A 122 -7.05 4.66 -3.82
C ALA A 122 -7.86 4.03 -4.95
N VAL A 123 -7.20 3.18 -5.73
CA VAL A 123 -7.80 2.34 -6.76
C VAL A 123 -7.80 0.91 -6.25
N HIS A 124 -8.91 0.21 -6.38
CA HIS A 124 -9.10 -1.13 -5.85
C HIS A 124 -9.08 -2.20 -6.94
N PHE A 125 -8.34 -3.29 -6.67
CA PHE A 125 -8.29 -4.47 -7.53
C PHE A 125 -8.76 -5.67 -6.72
N GLU A 126 -9.76 -6.36 -7.25
CA GLU A 126 -10.28 -7.59 -6.66
C GLU A 126 -9.34 -8.75 -6.93
N ARG A 127 -9.14 -9.60 -5.93
CA ARG A 127 -8.40 -10.85 -6.12
C ARG A 127 -9.27 -11.85 -6.87
N ILE A 128 -8.79 -12.32 -8.01
CA ILE A 128 -9.56 -13.29 -8.84
C ILE A 128 -8.87 -14.62 -9.02
N GLY A 129 -7.66 -14.80 -8.52
CA GLY A 129 -6.94 -16.05 -8.70
C GLY A 129 -5.49 -15.96 -8.24
N GLY A 130 -4.77 -17.06 -8.46
CA GLY A 130 -3.37 -17.17 -8.05
C GLY A 130 -3.21 -17.94 -6.74
N PHE A 131 -2.01 -17.90 -6.18
CA PHE A 131 -1.70 -18.59 -4.93
C PHE A 131 -0.59 -17.87 -4.17
N VAL A 132 -0.53 -18.17 -2.88
CA VAL A 132 0.58 -17.80 -2.01
C VAL A 132 1.05 -19.08 -1.34
N HIS A 133 2.35 -19.36 -1.35
CA HIS A 133 2.93 -20.52 -0.66
C HIS A 133 2.94 -20.32 0.86
#